data_23c9613ba2f103c11e72d8970d2c700a
#
_entry.id   23c9613ba2f103c11e72d8970d2c700a
#
_cell.length_a   1.000
_cell.length_b   1.000
_cell.length_c   1.000
_cell.angle_alpha   90.00
_cell.angle_beta   90.00
_cell.angle_gamma   90.00
#
_symmetry.space_group_name_H-M   'P 1'
#
loop_
_entity.id
_entity.type
_entity.pdbx_description
1 polymer ?
#
loop_
_entity_poly.entity_id
_entity_poly.type
_entity_poly.pdbx_seq_one_letter_code
_entity_poly.pdbx_strand_id
1 'polypeptide(L)'
;STLFPYTTLFRSYYSSGNYEAFARPVKPEGVEHKSAYLVGSGLAALTAACYLVRDGQMPGRNIHILEKEPIAGGACDGWHYEGLGYVMRGGREMDNHFEVMWDLFRSIPSIETEGVSVLDEYYWLNKRDPNYSLMRATVNRGEEAHTDGKFGLSDQGAMEIMKLFFTPDEALYDKRITDVFSSAVLESNFWLYWRTMFAFENWHSALEMKLYLKRFIHHVGGLPDFTALRFTRYNQYESMILPMLKYLEEHGVQFHFNTRVVDVEFDLRPGRKQASRLVLLRDGAEEHIDLTENDLVFLTPGGCVENSALGSQDSPAPFRPELKPGGGWD
;
A
#
# COMPACT_ATOMS: atom_id res chain seq x y z
N SER A 1 -34.54 12.63 12.05
CA SER A 1 -33.74 13.06 10.92
C SER A 1 -33.38 11.84 10.11
N THR A 2 -33.96 11.68 8.98
CA THR A 2 -33.65 10.67 7.98
C THR A 2 -32.26 10.96 7.46
N LEU A 3 -31.26 10.29 8.03
CA LEU A 3 -29.93 10.28 7.50
C LEU A 3 -29.95 9.61 6.13
N PHE A 4 -29.59 10.36 5.12
CA PHE A 4 -29.51 9.93 3.75
C PHE A 4 -28.75 8.62 3.60
N PRO A 5 -29.14 7.74 2.67
CA PRO A 5 -28.44 6.48 2.38
C PRO A 5 -26.95 6.66 1.97
N TYR A 6 -26.53 7.87 1.68
CA TYR A 6 -25.14 8.24 1.40
C TYR A 6 -24.16 7.85 2.51
N THR A 7 -24.54 7.97 3.77
CA THR A 7 -23.61 7.68 4.88
C THR A 7 -23.30 6.20 5.04
N THR A 8 -24.16 5.33 4.54
CA THR A 8 -23.96 3.87 4.61
C THR A 8 -23.12 3.36 3.42
N LEU A 9 -23.32 3.93 2.24
CA LEU A 9 -22.56 3.56 1.02
C LEU A 9 -21.09 3.97 1.05
N PHE A 10 -20.73 4.98 1.84
CA PHE A 10 -19.38 5.53 1.87
C PHE A 10 -18.62 5.27 3.18
N ARG A 11 -19.21 4.55 4.13
CA ARG A 11 -18.57 4.27 5.43
C ARG A 11 -17.25 3.49 5.34
N SER A 12 -17.04 2.72 4.30
CA SER A 12 -15.82 1.94 4.10
C SER A 12 -14.64 2.74 3.54
N TYR A 13 -14.89 3.98 3.08
CA TYR A 13 -13.88 4.80 2.40
C TYR A 13 -13.47 6.04 3.17
N TYR A 14 -14.08 6.32 4.31
CA TYR A 14 -13.87 7.56 5.03
C TYR A 14 -13.43 7.30 6.46
N SER A 15 -12.72 8.29 7.01
CA SER A 15 -12.37 8.34 8.42
C SER A 15 -13.62 8.11 9.28
N SER A 16 -13.42 7.82 10.56
CA SER A 16 -14.49 7.72 11.56
C SER A 16 -15.42 8.96 11.62
N GLY A 17 -15.12 9.99 10.82
CA GLY A 17 -15.80 11.28 10.85
C GLY A 17 -15.35 12.16 12.01
N ASN A 18 -14.33 11.78 12.73
CA ASN A 18 -13.76 12.59 13.80
C ASN A 18 -12.77 13.62 13.23
N TYR A 19 -13.33 14.69 12.66
CA TYR A 19 -12.55 15.78 12.10
C TYR A 19 -11.65 16.47 13.14
N GLU A 20 -12.10 16.57 14.37
CA GLU A 20 -11.34 17.22 15.45
C GLU A 20 -10.06 16.45 15.76
N ALA A 21 -10.15 15.12 15.85
CA ALA A 21 -8.96 14.28 16.06
C ALA A 21 -7.95 14.40 14.90
N PHE A 22 -8.43 14.57 13.67
CA PHE A 22 -7.58 14.79 12.52
C PHE A 22 -6.96 16.19 12.49
N ALA A 23 -7.77 17.23 12.66
CA ALA A 23 -7.33 18.61 12.48
C ALA A 23 -6.55 19.16 13.68
N ARG A 24 -6.86 18.69 14.88
CA ARG A 24 -6.25 19.14 16.15
C ARG A 24 -6.14 17.95 17.09
N PRO A 25 -5.23 17.01 16.83
CA PRO A 25 -5.06 15.85 17.69
C PRO A 25 -4.68 16.29 19.10
N VAL A 26 -5.37 15.71 20.07
CA VAL A 26 -5.12 15.93 21.49
C VAL A 26 -4.47 14.68 22.06
N LYS A 27 -3.42 14.86 22.87
CA LYS A 27 -2.76 13.77 23.55
C LYS A 27 -3.77 12.95 24.35
N PRO A 28 -3.93 11.62 24.07
CA PRO A 28 -4.82 10.78 24.85
C PRO A 28 -4.34 10.65 26.30
N GLU A 29 -5.29 10.61 27.24
CA GLU A 29 -4.97 10.39 28.66
C GLU A 29 -4.29 9.03 28.84
N GLY A 30 -3.21 9.01 29.61
CA GLY A 30 -2.46 7.81 29.94
C GLY A 30 -1.67 7.20 28.77
N VAL A 31 -1.53 7.88 27.64
CA VAL A 31 -0.78 7.34 26.48
C VAL A 31 0.69 7.04 26.81
N GLU A 32 1.27 7.74 27.79
CA GLU A 32 2.64 7.49 28.28
C GLU A 32 2.82 6.14 28.99
N HIS A 33 1.71 5.50 29.38
CA HIS A 33 1.68 4.19 30.03
C HIS A 33 1.28 3.07 29.06
N LYS A 34 1.07 3.40 27.79
CA LYS A 34 0.74 2.45 26.73
C LYS A 34 1.97 2.10 25.92
N SER A 35 2.01 0.86 25.43
CA SER A 35 2.99 0.43 24.43
C SER A 35 2.28 0.08 23.12
N ALA A 36 2.98 0.22 22.01
CA ALA A 36 2.49 -0.18 20.70
C ALA A 36 3.48 -1.14 20.04
N TYR A 37 2.99 -2.26 19.58
CA TYR A 37 3.75 -3.28 18.86
C TYR A 37 3.22 -3.36 17.43
N LEU A 38 4.08 -3.01 16.47
CA LEU A 38 3.76 -3.03 15.06
C LEU A 38 4.48 -4.20 14.39
N VAL A 39 3.71 -5.14 13.85
CA VAL A 39 4.23 -6.33 13.19
C VAL A 39 4.47 -6.02 11.72
N GLY A 40 5.73 -6.03 11.33
CA GLY A 40 6.22 -5.59 10.04
C GLY A 40 6.67 -4.13 10.05
N SER A 41 7.47 -3.75 9.06
CA SER A 41 8.00 -2.39 8.86
C SER A 41 7.74 -1.86 7.46
N GLY A 42 6.69 -2.34 6.81
CA GLY A 42 6.23 -1.79 5.55
C GLY A 42 5.57 -0.42 5.71
N LEU A 43 5.14 0.17 4.60
CA LEU A 43 4.57 1.53 4.58
C LEU A 43 3.42 1.71 5.58
N ALA A 44 2.54 0.71 5.73
CA ALA A 44 1.41 0.77 6.66
C ALA A 44 1.86 0.85 8.13
N ALA A 45 2.81 0.00 8.54
CA ALA A 45 3.32 0.00 9.91
C ALA A 45 4.10 1.29 10.22
N LEU A 46 4.99 1.72 9.32
CA LEU A 46 5.73 2.96 9.50
C LEU A 46 4.80 4.17 9.58
N THR A 47 3.75 4.21 8.74
CA THR A 47 2.73 5.26 8.78
C THR A 47 2.00 5.26 10.12
N ALA A 48 1.58 4.09 10.62
CA ALA A 48 0.95 3.98 11.93
C ALA A 48 1.87 4.47 13.05
N ALA A 49 3.15 4.10 13.03
CA ALA A 49 4.13 4.57 14.00
C ALA A 49 4.30 6.09 13.97
N CYS A 50 4.38 6.68 12.77
CA CYS A 50 4.47 8.14 12.63
C CYS A 50 3.22 8.85 13.20
N TYR A 51 2.02 8.32 12.96
CA TYR A 51 0.80 8.89 13.54
C TYR A 51 0.72 8.71 15.06
N LEU A 52 1.20 7.58 15.59
CA LEU A 52 1.30 7.38 17.05
C LEU A 52 2.23 8.43 17.69
N VAL A 53 3.35 8.74 17.05
CA VAL A 53 4.27 9.80 17.50
C VAL A 53 3.64 11.18 17.34
N ARG A 54 3.20 11.53 16.13
CA ARG A 54 2.77 12.89 15.76
C ARG A 54 1.44 13.28 16.41
N ASP A 55 0.43 12.45 16.24
CA ASP A 55 -0.95 12.74 16.61
C ASP A 55 -1.32 12.09 17.95
N GLY A 56 -0.92 10.83 18.16
CA GLY A 56 -1.11 10.12 19.43
C GLY A 56 -0.21 10.63 20.55
N GLN A 57 0.86 11.36 20.21
CA GLN A 57 1.85 11.87 21.17
C GLN A 57 2.36 10.77 22.13
N MET A 58 2.43 9.54 21.61
CA MET A 58 2.98 8.40 22.33
C MET A 58 4.51 8.53 22.42
N PRO A 59 5.13 8.32 23.57
CA PRO A 59 6.59 8.30 23.65
C PRO A 59 7.18 7.24 22.74
N GLY A 60 8.13 7.62 21.88
CA GLY A 60 8.70 6.68 20.89
C GLY A 60 9.33 5.45 21.52
N ARG A 61 9.93 5.56 22.72
CA ARG A 61 10.45 4.40 23.47
C ARG A 61 9.40 3.32 23.78
N ASN A 62 8.11 3.65 23.69
CA ASN A 62 6.98 2.74 23.90
C ASN A 62 6.44 2.19 22.56
N ILE A 63 7.04 2.56 21.43
CA ILE A 63 6.63 2.11 20.11
C ILE A 63 7.68 1.14 19.60
N HIS A 64 7.27 -0.11 19.35
CA HIS A 64 8.15 -1.20 18.95
C HIS A 64 7.75 -1.70 17.56
N ILE A 65 8.65 -1.64 16.60
CA ILE A 65 8.47 -2.17 15.25
C ILE A 65 9.24 -3.49 15.17
N LEU A 66 8.49 -4.57 14.90
CA LEU A 66 9.01 -5.94 14.85
C LEU A 66 9.11 -6.36 13.39
N GLU A 67 10.33 -6.45 12.86
CA GLU A 67 10.57 -6.75 11.43
C GLU A 67 11.39 -8.03 11.30
N LYS A 68 10.92 -8.94 10.45
CA LYS A 68 11.61 -10.21 10.19
C LYS A 68 12.89 -10.06 9.36
N GLU A 69 12.93 -9.04 8.52
CA GLU A 69 14.06 -8.77 7.63
C GLU A 69 15.11 -7.87 8.32
N PRO A 70 16.33 -7.83 7.80
CA PRO A 70 17.37 -6.92 8.31
C PRO A 70 17.17 -5.46 7.88
N ILE A 71 16.15 -5.17 7.07
CA ILE A 71 15.86 -3.87 6.49
C ILE A 71 14.38 -3.55 6.60
N ALA A 72 14.05 -2.30 6.87
CA ALA A 72 12.67 -1.82 6.86
C ALA A 72 12.19 -1.50 5.44
N GLY A 73 10.87 -1.32 5.28
CA GLY A 73 10.26 -0.83 4.06
C GLY A 73 9.29 -1.81 3.40
N GLY A 74 9.34 -3.09 3.75
CA GLY A 74 8.46 -4.11 3.18
C GLY A 74 8.55 -4.15 1.65
N ALA A 75 7.43 -4.02 0.94
CA ALA A 75 7.42 -3.98 -0.54
C ALA A 75 8.06 -2.70 -1.13
N CYS A 76 8.36 -1.71 -0.31
CA CYS A 76 9.06 -0.47 -0.69
C CYS A 76 10.52 -0.46 -0.22
N ASP A 77 11.06 -1.61 0.18
CA ASP A 77 12.47 -1.72 0.55
C ASP A 77 13.41 -1.48 -0.64
N GLY A 78 14.63 -1.18 -0.34
CA GLY A 78 15.68 -0.97 -1.32
C GLY A 78 17.06 -1.09 -0.68
N TRP A 79 18.07 -1.26 -1.49
CA TRP A 79 19.43 -1.39 -1.02
C TRP A 79 20.40 -0.61 -1.89
N HIS A 80 21.40 -0.03 -1.27
CA HIS A 80 22.50 0.61 -1.96
C HIS A 80 23.75 -0.26 -1.83
N TYR A 81 24.29 -0.68 -2.96
CA TYR A 81 25.59 -1.36 -3.05
C TYR A 81 26.64 -0.36 -3.46
N GLU A 82 27.63 -0.17 -2.62
CA GLU A 82 28.74 0.74 -2.93
C GLU A 82 29.42 0.36 -4.25
N GLY A 83 29.52 1.33 -5.15
CA GLY A 83 30.10 1.15 -6.47
C GLY A 83 29.25 0.41 -7.50
N LEU A 84 28.13 -0.19 -7.10
CA LEU A 84 27.21 -0.93 -7.98
C LEU A 84 25.86 -0.23 -8.18
N GLY A 85 25.47 0.65 -7.26
CA GLY A 85 24.23 1.42 -7.36
C GLY A 85 23.09 0.91 -6.48
N TYR A 86 21.86 1.23 -6.87
CA TYR A 86 20.67 1.03 -6.06
C TYR A 86 19.84 -0.13 -6.59
N VAL A 87 19.26 -0.92 -5.68
CA VAL A 87 18.35 -2.01 -5.99
C VAL A 87 17.03 -1.76 -5.26
N MET A 88 15.93 -1.99 -5.95
CA MET A 88 14.57 -1.92 -5.40
C MET A 88 13.72 -3.06 -5.97
N ARG A 89 12.62 -3.40 -5.30
CA ARG A 89 11.73 -4.50 -5.74
C ARG A 89 10.93 -4.18 -7.00
N GLY A 90 10.86 -2.93 -7.41
CA GLY A 90 10.17 -2.46 -8.63
C GLY A 90 9.78 -1.00 -8.53
N GLY A 91 9.40 -0.42 -9.66
CA GLY A 91 8.84 0.94 -9.71
C GLY A 91 7.52 1.01 -8.93
N ARG A 92 7.31 2.14 -8.28
CA ARG A 92 6.07 2.45 -7.56
C ARG A 92 5.63 3.84 -8.01
N GLU A 93 4.53 3.90 -8.71
CA GLU A 93 3.93 5.15 -9.09
C GLU A 93 3.16 5.75 -7.92
N MET A 94 3.02 7.06 -7.97
CA MET A 94 2.35 7.85 -6.95
C MET A 94 1.09 8.48 -7.52
N ASP A 95 0.16 8.83 -6.63
CA ASP A 95 -1.09 9.46 -6.97
C ASP A 95 -1.29 10.72 -6.10
N ASN A 96 -1.77 11.80 -6.71
CA ASN A 96 -2.13 13.01 -5.98
C ASN A 96 -3.29 12.81 -4.99
N HIS A 97 -4.03 11.70 -5.10
CA HIS A 97 -5.14 11.34 -4.23
C HIS A 97 -4.79 10.29 -3.15
N PHE A 98 -3.53 10.20 -2.80
CA PHE A 98 -3.09 9.48 -1.59
C PHE A 98 -3.13 10.40 -0.36
N GLU A 99 -4.30 10.95 -0.04
CA GLU A 99 -4.48 12.03 0.91
C GLU A 99 -3.91 11.73 2.29
N VAL A 100 -4.12 10.52 2.81
CA VAL A 100 -3.58 10.10 4.12
C VAL A 100 -2.06 10.11 4.12
N MET A 101 -1.45 9.64 3.03
CA MET A 101 -0.01 9.61 2.88
C MET A 101 0.54 11.05 2.76
N TRP A 102 -0.12 11.91 1.99
CA TRP A 102 0.30 13.30 1.84
C TRP A 102 0.07 14.12 3.11
N ASP A 103 -0.98 13.82 3.89
CA ASP A 103 -1.13 14.40 5.22
C ASP A 103 0.06 14.05 6.11
N LEU A 104 0.52 12.79 6.08
CA LEU A 104 1.70 12.39 6.82
C LEU A 104 2.95 13.09 6.30
N PHE A 105 3.23 13.00 5.00
CA PHE A 105 4.47 13.48 4.41
C PHE A 105 4.65 15.01 4.42
N ARG A 106 3.60 15.79 4.65
CA ARG A 106 3.74 17.23 4.93
C ARG A 106 4.49 17.51 6.24
N SER A 107 4.55 16.54 7.15
CA SER A 107 5.22 16.65 8.46
C SER A 107 6.52 15.84 8.56
N ILE A 108 6.84 15.01 7.57
CA ILE A 108 8.10 14.26 7.53
C ILE A 108 9.14 15.08 6.76
N PRO A 109 10.27 15.47 7.40
CA PRO A 109 11.31 16.22 6.72
C PRO A 109 11.95 15.42 5.57
N SER A 110 12.23 16.10 4.45
CA SER A 110 13.09 15.54 3.40
C SER A 110 14.51 15.33 3.96
N ILE A 111 15.16 14.24 3.56
CA ILE A 111 16.58 14.02 3.88
C ILE A 111 17.54 14.66 2.87
N GLU A 112 17.01 15.04 1.70
CA GLU A 112 17.79 15.59 0.59
C GLU A 112 17.82 17.12 0.60
N THR A 113 16.72 17.73 1.02
CA THR A 113 16.55 19.18 0.97
C THR A 113 16.18 19.71 2.35
N GLU A 114 17.09 20.48 2.95
CA GLU A 114 16.89 21.08 4.26
C GLU A 114 15.71 22.05 4.24
N GLY A 115 14.88 22.01 5.29
CA GLY A 115 13.77 22.93 5.52
C GLY A 115 12.50 22.66 4.70
N VAL A 116 12.45 21.54 3.93
CA VAL A 116 11.25 21.13 3.19
C VAL A 116 10.78 19.75 3.63
N SER A 117 9.49 19.47 3.42
CA SER A 117 8.92 18.16 3.68
C SER A 117 9.08 17.23 2.47
N VAL A 118 8.88 15.93 2.70
CA VAL A 118 8.78 14.95 1.61
C VAL A 118 7.66 15.31 0.64
N LEU A 119 6.53 15.85 1.15
CA LEU A 119 5.44 16.31 0.30
C LEU A 119 5.84 17.50 -0.57
N ASP A 120 6.56 18.47 -0.02
CA ASP A 120 7.05 19.64 -0.79
C ASP A 120 7.96 19.20 -1.93
N GLU A 121 8.92 18.29 -1.62
CA GLU A 121 9.85 17.77 -2.63
C GLU A 121 9.10 17.04 -3.76
N TYR A 122 8.16 16.18 -3.42
CA TYR A 122 7.31 15.46 -4.37
C TYR A 122 6.47 16.42 -5.22
N TYR A 123 5.74 17.33 -4.57
CA TYR A 123 4.81 18.23 -5.25
C TYR A 123 5.54 19.11 -6.28
N TRP A 124 6.63 19.75 -5.85
CA TRP A 124 7.36 20.68 -6.71
C TRP A 124 8.12 19.98 -7.83
N LEU A 125 8.61 18.75 -7.60
CA LEU A 125 9.19 17.92 -8.66
C LEU A 125 8.17 17.70 -9.77
N ASN A 126 7.01 17.12 -9.43
CA ASN A 126 5.98 16.78 -10.43
C ASN A 126 5.31 18.02 -11.04
N LYS A 127 5.41 19.18 -10.38
CA LYS A 127 4.93 20.45 -10.95
C LYS A 127 5.86 21.00 -12.02
N ARG A 128 7.16 20.85 -11.84
CA ARG A 128 8.19 21.36 -12.77
C ARG A 128 8.45 20.40 -13.92
N ASP A 129 8.37 19.12 -13.64
CA ASP A 129 8.63 18.04 -14.57
C ASP A 129 7.46 17.03 -14.56
N PRO A 130 6.33 17.41 -15.17
CA PRO A 130 5.18 16.52 -15.24
C PRO A 130 5.49 15.31 -16.11
N ASN A 131 5.09 14.13 -15.62
CA ASN A 131 5.30 12.90 -16.37
C ASN A 131 4.51 12.91 -17.69
N TYR A 132 5.17 12.51 -18.76
CA TYR A 132 4.56 12.30 -20.07
C TYR A 132 5.40 11.29 -20.86
N SER A 133 4.76 10.20 -21.27
CA SER A 133 5.36 9.24 -22.20
C SER A 133 4.25 8.42 -22.85
N LEU A 134 4.15 8.43 -24.16
CA LEU A 134 3.18 7.56 -24.82
C LEU A 134 3.43 6.10 -24.45
N MET A 135 2.37 5.44 -23.99
CA MET A 135 2.41 4.03 -23.68
C MET A 135 2.67 3.22 -24.95
N ARG A 136 3.73 2.45 -24.93
CA ARG A 136 4.03 1.47 -25.98
C ARG A 136 3.59 0.10 -25.47
N ALA A 137 2.58 -0.44 -26.13
CA ALA A 137 2.08 -1.75 -25.80
C ALA A 137 2.42 -2.74 -26.93
N THR A 138 2.64 -3.98 -26.57
CA THR A 138 2.91 -5.06 -27.51
C THR A 138 1.82 -6.11 -27.46
N VAL A 139 1.55 -6.72 -28.61
CA VAL A 139 0.68 -7.87 -28.78
C VAL A 139 1.46 -9.00 -29.44
N ASN A 140 0.91 -10.19 -29.52
CA ASN A 140 1.49 -11.30 -30.28
C ASN A 140 3.00 -11.55 -30.02
N ARG A 141 3.44 -11.41 -28.77
CA ARG A 141 4.84 -11.64 -28.34
C ARG A 141 5.85 -10.64 -28.92
N GLY A 142 5.49 -9.40 -29.03
CA GLY A 142 6.43 -8.32 -29.33
C GLY A 142 6.06 -7.45 -30.51
N GLU A 143 4.97 -7.74 -31.20
CA GLU A 143 4.43 -6.85 -32.24
C GLU A 143 3.87 -5.58 -31.61
N GLU A 144 4.02 -4.45 -32.26
CA GLU A 144 3.45 -3.20 -31.81
C GLU A 144 1.92 -3.24 -31.88
N ALA A 145 1.25 -2.80 -30.81
CA ALA A 145 -0.21 -2.80 -30.74
C ALA A 145 -0.88 -1.67 -31.50
N HIS A 146 -0.14 -0.65 -31.97
CA HIS A 146 -0.63 0.52 -32.71
C HIS A 146 -1.85 1.20 -32.04
N THR A 147 -1.77 1.44 -30.76
CA THR A 147 -2.89 1.99 -29.99
C THR A 147 -3.14 3.47 -30.24
N ASP A 148 -2.13 4.21 -30.72
CA ASP A 148 -2.17 5.63 -31.12
C ASP A 148 -2.74 6.55 -30.03
N GLY A 149 -2.59 6.19 -28.76
CA GLY A 149 -3.14 6.93 -27.62
C GLY A 149 -4.67 6.89 -27.50
N LYS A 150 -5.34 5.97 -28.21
CA LYS A 150 -6.80 5.86 -28.22
C LYS A 150 -7.26 4.64 -27.45
N PHE A 151 -8.40 4.78 -26.77
CA PHE A 151 -9.00 3.64 -26.05
C PHE A 151 -9.62 2.59 -26.97
N GLY A 152 -10.07 2.98 -28.17
CA GLY A 152 -10.72 2.08 -29.09
C GLY A 152 -11.97 1.39 -28.49
N LEU A 153 -12.62 2.03 -27.54
CA LEU A 153 -13.77 1.51 -26.83
C LEU A 153 -15.05 1.86 -27.57
N SER A 154 -15.85 0.84 -27.87
CA SER A 154 -17.18 1.03 -28.47
C SER A 154 -18.19 1.52 -27.43
N ASP A 155 -19.35 2.02 -27.89
CA ASP A 155 -20.46 2.39 -27.00
C ASP A 155 -20.91 1.21 -26.13
N GLN A 156 -20.94 0.01 -26.69
CA GLN A 156 -21.22 -1.22 -25.94
C GLN A 156 -20.19 -1.42 -24.83
N GLY A 157 -18.90 -1.33 -25.13
CA GLY A 157 -17.83 -1.50 -24.14
C GLY A 157 -17.92 -0.42 -23.03
N ALA A 158 -18.22 0.82 -23.39
CA ALA A 158 -18.43 1.88 -22.43
C ALA A 158 -19.63 1.58 -21.49
N MET A 159 -20.73 1.08 -22.06
CA MET A 159 -21.89 0.67 -21.26
C MET A 159 -21.58 -0.50 -20.31
N GLU A 160 -20.78 -1.47 -20.75
CA GLU A 160 -20.38 -2.59 -19.89
C GLU A 160 -19.54 -2.12 -18.69
N ILE A 161 -18.61 -1.18 -18.90
CA ILE A 161 -17.83 -0.56 -17.82
C ILE A 161 -18.73 0.20 -16.86
N MET A 162 -19.68 0.98 -17.38
CA MET A 162 -20.65 1.69 -16.55
C MET A 162 -21.53 0.73 -15.76
N LYS A 163 -21.98 -0.36 -16.38
CA LYS A 163 -22.73 -1.41 -15.70
C LYS A 163 -21.95 -2.02 -14.54
N LEU A 164 -20.68 -2.38 -14.77
CA LEU A 164 -19.81 -2.90 -13.70
C LEU A 164 -19.68 -1.89 -12.56
N PHE A 165 -19.46 -0.62 -12.87
CA PHE A 165 -19.32 0.45 -11.87
C PHE A 165 -20.52 0.56 -10.92
N PHE A 166 -21.74 0.39 -11.43
CA PHE A 166 -22.99 0.48 -10.66
C PHE A 166 -23.53 -0.87 -10.14
N THR A 167 -22.95 -1.99 -10.54
CA THR A 167 -23.37 -3.31 -10.03
C THR A 167 -23.05 -3.40 -8.53
N PRO A 168 -23.96 -3.86 -7.66
CA PRO A 168 -23.67 -4.10 -6.25
C PRO A 168 -22.49 -5.04 -6.04
N ASP A 169 -21.70 -4.80 -4.98
CA ASP A 169 -20.50 -5.57 -4.72
C ASP A 169 -20.78 -7.06 -4.50
N GLU A 170 -21.90 -7.35 -3.81
CA GLU A 170 -22.34 -8.71 -3.50
C GLU A 170 -22.67 -9.53 -4.77
N ALA A 171 -23.09 -8.87 -5.85
CA ALA A 171 -23.36 -9.52 -7.12
C ALA A 171 -22.08 -9.91 -7.90
N LEU A 172 -20.93 -9.48 -7.41
CA LEU A 172 -19.62 -9.67 -8.06
C LEU A 172 -18.69 -10.62 -7.32
N TYR A 173 -19.06 -11.12 -6.13
CA TYR A 173 -18.15 -11.94 -5.30
C TYR A 173 -17.60 -13.17 -6.04
N ASP A 174 -18.43 -13.83 -6.84
CA ASP A 174 -18.04 -15.03 -7.59
C ASP A 174 -17.79 -14.77 -9.09
N LYS A 175 -17.71 -13.49 -9.50
CA LYS A 175 -17.57 -13.11 -10.90
C LYS A 175 -16.12 -12.84 -11.27
N ARG A 176 -15.72 -13.35 -12.42
CA ARG A 176 -14.49 -12.98 -13.10
C ARG A 176 -14.73 -11.82 -14.07
N ILE A 177 -13.69 -11.18 -14.49
CA ILE A 177 -13.74 -10.12 -15.51
C ILE A 177 -14.40 -10.61 -16.79
N THR A 178 -14.13 -11.85 -17.22
CA THR A 178 -14.77 -12.49 -18.37
C THR A 178 -16.26 -12.76 -18.22
N ASP A 179 -16.80 -12.73 -16.99
CA ASP A 179 -18.24 -12.93 -16.76
C ASP A 179 -19.04 -11.61 -16.88
N VAL A 180 -18.35 -10.48 -16.91
CA VAL A 180 -18.96 -9.14 -16.92
C VAL A 180 -18.60 -8.32 -18.15
N PHE A 181 -17.52 -8.65 -18.83
CA PHE A 181 -17.08 -7.96 -20.05
C PHE A 181 -17.10 -8.90 -21.26
N SER A 182 -17.58 -8.38 -22.38
CA SER A 182 -17.50 -9.02 -23.68
C SER A 182 -16.20 -8.60 -24.43
N SER A 183 -16.04 -9.10 -25.65
CA SER A 183 -14.96 -8.65 -26.54
C SER A 183 -14.96 -7.14 -26.80
N ALA A 184 -16.11 -6.47 -26.65
CA ALA A 184 -16.23 -5.02 -26.78
C ALA A 184 -15.32 -4.26 -25.80
N VAL A 185 -15.04 -4.83 -24.62
CA VAL A 185 -14.07 -4.33 -23.65
C VAL A 185 -12.74 -5.07 -23.77
N LEU A 186 -12.76 -6.41 -23.76
CA LEU A 186 -11.54 -7.23 -23.61
C LEU A 186 -10.59 -7.16 -24.82
N GLU A 187 -11.08 -6.77 -26.00
CA GLU A 187 -10.26 -6.54 -27.20
C GLU A 187 -9.98 -5.08 -27.48
N SER A 188 -10.42 -4.17 -26.59
CA SER A 188 -10.17 -2.72 -26.73
C SER A 188 -8.80 -2.32 -26.24
N ASN A 189 -8.29 -1.20 -26.75
CA ASN A 189 -7.06 -0.59 -26.24
C ASN A 189 -7.23 -0.10 -24.77
N PHE A 190 -8.46 0.24 -24.37
CA PHE A 190 -8.74 0.54 -22.96
C PHE A 190 -8.33 -0.62 -22.07
N TRP A 191 -8.75 -1.86 -22.40
CA TRP A 191 -8.39 -3.04 -21.62
C TRP A 191 -6.88 -3.30 -21.65
N LEU A 192 -6.25 -3.12 -22.80
CA LEU A 192 -4.80 -3.28 -22.95
C LEU A 192 -4.05 -2.30 -22.03
N TYR A 193 -4.44 -1.03 -22.00
CA TYR A 193 -3.84 -0.04 -21.09
C TYR A 193 -4.12 -0.39 -19.62
N TRP A 194 -5.36 -0.71 -19.30
CA TRP A 194 -5.77 -0.99 -17.93
C TRP A 194 -5.05 -2.20 -17.36
N ARG A 195 -5.06 -3.32 -18.07
CA ARG A 195 -4.39 -4.54 -17.63
C ARG A 195 -2.88 -4.38 -17.50
N THR A 196 -2.27 -3.60 -18.37
CA THR A 196 -0.83 -3.30 -18.32
C THR A 196 -0.48 -2.43 -17.12
N MET A 197 -1.27 -1.38 -16.87
CA MET A 197 -1.05 -0.46 -15.77
C MET A 197 -1.24 -1.10 -14.40
N PHE A 198 -2.30 -1.88 -14.24
CA PHE A 198 -2.72 -2.42 -12.95
C PHE A 198 -2.50 -3.93 -12.81
N ALA A 199 -1.80 -4.56 -13.75
CA ALA A 199 -1.48 -5.98 -13.75
C ALA A 199 -2.71 -6.90 -13.68
N PHE A 200 -3.81 -6.54 -14.37
CA PHE A 200 -4.99 -7.38 -14.46
C PHE A 200 -4.87 -8.47 -15.53
N GLU A 201 -5.52 -9.58 -15.28
CA GLU A 201 -5.76 -10.64 -16.23
C GLU A 201 -7.27 -10.94 -16.36
N ASN A 202 -7.67 -11.51 -17.49
CA ASN A 202 -9.07 -11.76 -17.80
C ASN A 202 -9.80 -12.64 -16.76
N TRP A 203 -9.05 -13.49 -16.05
CA TRP A 203 -9.57 -14.40 -15.02
C TRP A 203 -9.62 -13.79 -13.61
N HIS A 204 -9.12 -12.57 -13.42
CA HIS A 204 -9.18 -11.89 -12.13
C HIS A 204 -10.61 -11.54 -11.74
N SER A 205 -10.79 -11.16 -10.47
CA SER A 205 -12.07 -10.78 -9.89
C SER A 205 -12.69 -9.55 -10.54
N ALA A 206 -13.96 -9.64 -10.92
CA ALA A 206 -14.72 -8.50 -11.39
C ALA A 206 -14.95 -7.46 -10.28
N LEU A 207 -15.07 -7.90 -9.02
CA LEU A 207 -15.16 -7.00 -7.89
C LEU A 207 -13.89 -6.18 -7.72
N GLU A 208 -12.73 -6.81 -7.79
CA GLU A 208 -11.45 -6.12 -7.71
C GLU A 208 -11.31 -5.09 -8.84
N MET A 209 -11.64 -5.47 -10.07
CA MET A 209 -11.68 -4.55 -11.21
C MET A 209 -12.59 -3.34 -10.94
N LYS A 210 -13.78 -3.54 -10.39
CA LYS A 210 -14.70 -2.46 -10.01
C LYS A 210 -14.10 -1.54 -8.95
N LEU A 211 -13.47 -2.10 -7.91
CA LEU A 211 -12.84 -1.31 -6.84
C LEU A 211 -11.69 -0.46 -7.37
N TYR A 212 -10.89 -1.00 -8.28
CA TYR A 212 -9.85 -0.24 -8.98
C TYR A 212 -10.44 0.86 -9.87
N LEU A 213 -11.50 0.59 -10.62
CA LEU A 213 -12.20 1.61 -11.41
C LEU A 213 -12.68 2.76 -10.52
N LYS A 214 -13.32 2.44 -9.39
CA LYS A 214 -13.75 3.46 -8.42
C LYS A 214 -12.59 4.28 -7.86
N ARG A 215 -11.47 3.62 -7.57
CA ARG A 215 -10.30 4.27 -7.00
C ARG A 215 -9.57 5.17 -8.00
N PHE A 216 -9.48 4.73 -9.25
CA PHE A 216 -8.65 5.36 -10.26
C PHE A 216 -9.41 5.98 -11.44
N ILE A 217 -10.72 6.19 -11.30
CA ILE A 217 -11.56 6.76 -12.39
C ILE A 217 -11.03 8.10 -12.89
N HIS A 218 -10.48 8.92 -12.01
CA HIS A 218 -9.90 10.22 -12.34
C HIS A 218 -8.59 10.12 -13.15
N HIS A 219 -7.98 8.94 -13.22
CA HIS A 219 -6.76 8.69 -13.98
C HIS A 219 -6.99 8.08 -15.36
N VAL A 220 -8.22 7.66 -15.66
CA VAL A 220 -8.51 6.96 -16.93
C VAL A 220 -8.03 7.75 -18.13
N GLY A 221 -8.25 9.07 -18.17
CA GLY A 221 -7.81 9.92 -19.26
C GLY A 221 -6.30 9.96 -19.51
N GLY A 222 -5.50 9.71 -18.48
CA GLY A 222 -4.03 9.73 -18.53
C GLY A 222 -3.38 8.36 -18.70
N LEU A 223 -4.14 7.30 -18.92
CA LEU A 223 -3.59 5.96 -19.14
C LEU A 223 -2.72 5.84 -20.39
N PRO A 224 -3.10 6.44 -21.53
CA PRO A 224 -2.33 6.28 -22.77
C PRO A 224 -0.96 6.97 -22.77
N ASP A 225 -0.76 7.99 -21.93
CA ASP A 225 0.41 8.87 -21.95
C ASP A 225 1.09 9.03 -20.57
N PHE A 226 0.68 8.25 -19.58
CA PHE A 226 1.19 8.27 -18.22
C PHE A 226 1.06 9.61 -17.49
N THR A 227 0.32 10.58 -18.00
CA THR A 227 0.11 11.87 -17.33
C THR A 227 -0.63 11.75 -16.02
N ALA A 228 -1.32 10.63 -15.81
CA ALA A 228 -1.95 10.28 -14.53
C ALA A 228 -0.95 9.95 -13.42
N LEU A 229 0.23 9.46 -13.79
CA LEU A 229 1.21 8.95 -12.84
C LEU A 229 2.13 10.05 -12.32
N ARG A 230 2.58 9.88 -11.09
CA ARG A 230 3.54 10.74 -10.43
C ARG A 230 4.68 9.90 -9.87
N PHE A 231 5.83 10.52 -9.70
CA PHE A 231 7.01 9.84 -9.21
C PHE A 231 7.66 10.64 -8.10
N THR A 232 8.37 9.92 -7.23
CA THR A 232 9.33 10.51 -6.29
C THR A 232 10.66 10.79 -7.00
N ARG A 233 11.51 11.62 -6.41
CA ARG A 233 12.79 12.01 -6.99
C ARG A 233 13.73 10.83 -7.20
N TYR A 234 13.75 9.95 -6.21
CA TYR A 234 14.50 8.69 -6.23
C TYR A 234 13.52 7.53 -6.08
N ASN A 235 14.00 6.30 -5.89
CA ASN A 235 13.15 5.18 -5.55
C ASN A 235 12.42 5.42 -4.21
N GLN A 236 11.38 4.65 -3.94
CA GLN A 236 10.52 4.87 -2.78
C GLN A 236 11.24 4.62 -1.45
N TYR A 237 12.24 3.76 -1.44
CA TYR A 237 13.04 3.55 -0.23
C TYR A 237 13.76 4.84 0.16
N GLU A 238 14.49 5.43 -0.78
CA GLU A 238 15.25 6.67 -0.55
C GLU A 238 14.35 7.88 -0.29
N SER A 239 13.25 8.00 -1.06
CA SER A 239 12.41 9.20 -1.01
C SER A 239 11.34 9.20 0.07
N MET A 240 10.96 8.02 0.58
CA MET A 240 9.84 7.88 1.51
C MET A 240 10.20 7.09 2.76
N ILE A 241 10.77 5.89 2.60
CA ILE A 241 11.03 5.01 3.74
C ILE A 241 12.15 5.58 4.62
N LEU A 242 13.28 5.94 4.06
CA LEU A 242 14.39 6.52 4.84
C LEU A 242 14.00 7.79 5.61
N PRO A 243 13.27 8.76 5.02
CA PRO A 243 12.77 9.91 5.79
C PRO A 243 11.88 9.52 6.97
N MET A 244 10.99 8.50 6.79
CA MET A 244 10.16 8.02 7.88
C MET A 244 10.99 7.34 8.97
N LEU A 245 11.97 6.51 8.60
CA LEU A 245 12.87 5.86 9.55
C LEU A 245 13.62 6.90 10.37
N LYS A 246 14.23 7.88 9.72
CA LYS A 246 14.93 8.98 10.38
C LYS A 246 14.02 9.74 11.35
N TYR A 247 12.81 10.09 10.91
CA TYR A 247 11.82 10.75 11.75
C TYR A 247 11.48 9.90 13.00
N LEU A 248 11.25 8.61 12.82
CA LEU A 248 10.90 7.71 13.92
C LEU A 248 12.07 7.48 14.88
N GLU A 249 13.28 7.33 14.38
CA GLU A 249 14.52 7.21 15.17
C GLU A 249 14.77 8.46 16.01
N GLU A 250 14.62 9.66 15.43
CA GLU A 250 14.76 10.94 16.12
C GLU A 250 13.73 11.10 17.26
N HIS A 251 12.58 10.43 17.15
CA HIS A 251 11.56 10.38 18.20
C HIS A 251 11.73 9.21 19.18
N GLY A 252 12.77 8.39 19.01
CA GLY A 252 13.12 7.31 19.92
C GLY A 252 12.32 6.01 19.74
N VAL A 253 11.70 5.81 18.58
CA VAL A 253 11.00 4.56 18.24
C VAL A 253 11.98 3.39 18.18
N GLN A 254 11.57 2.24 18.69
CA GLN A 254 12.41 1.06 18.83
C GLN A 254 12.22 0.11 17.64
N PHE A 255 13.26 -0.09 16.85
CA PHE A 255 13.27 -1.04 15.74
C PHE A 255 13.91 -2.37 16.17
N HIS A 256 13.22 -3.47 15.94
CA HIS A 256 13.67 -4.84 16.21
C HIS A 256 13.71 -5.62 14.90
N PHE A 257 14.84 -5.57 14.22
CA PHE A 257 15.09 -6.34 13.00
C PHE A 257 15.39 -7.81 13.31
N ASN A 258 15.35 -8.67 12.28
CA ASN A 258 15.51 -10.12 12.41
C ASN A 258 14.59 -10.74 13.46
N THR A 259 13.43 -10.12 13.67
CA THR A 259 12.44 -10.50 14.68
C THR A 259 11.13 -10.85 13.97
N ARG A 260 10.85 -12.13 13.82
CA ARG A 260 9.63 -12.60 13.17
C ARG A 260 8.54 -12.87 14.21
N VAL A 261 7.41 -12.20 14.12
CA VAL A 261 6.20 -12.58 14.86
C VAL A 261 5.57 -13.77 14.15
N VAL A 262 5.39 -14.86 14.86
CA VAL A 262 4.86 -16.12 14.32
C VAL A 262 3.45 -16.39 14.77
N ASP A 263 3.01 -15.83 15.88
CA ASP A 263 1.65 -15.96 16.38
C ASP A 263 1.26 -14.77 17.26
N VAL A 264 -0.05 -14.56 17.40
CA VAL A 264 -0.67 -13.63 18.34
C VAL A 264 -1.72 -14.39 19.12
N GLU A 265 -1.48 -14.61 20.40
CA GLU A 265 -2.45 -15.25 21.29
C GLU A 265 -3.51 -14.22 21.73
N PHE A 266 -4.76 -14.68 21.86
CA PHE A 266 -5.89 -13.84 22.24
C PHE A 266 -6.61 -14.36 23.47
N ASP A 267 -7.01 -13.44 24.34
CA ASP A 267 -7.99 -13.68 25.38
C ASP A 267 -9.39 -13.41 24.81
N LEU A 268 -10.11 -14.49 24.51
CA LEU A 268 -11.44 -14.45 23.90
C LEU A 268 -12.50 -14.90 24.92
N ARG A 269 -13.04 -13.94 25.67
CA ARG A 269 -14.14 -14.16 26.62
C ARG A 269 -15.38 -13.38 26.19
N PRO A 270 -16.60 -13.76 26.63
CA PRO A 270 -17.80 -12.95 26.38
C PRO A 270 -17.56 -11.47 26.74
N GLY A 271 -17.72 -10.58 25.77
CA GLY A 271 -17.51 -9.15 25.93
C GLY A 271 -16.06 -8.68 25.94
N ARG A 272 -15.08 -9.59 25.80
CA ARG A 272 -13.66 -9.24 25.73
C ARG A 272 -12.97 -9.93 24.56
N LYS A 273 -12.28 -9.13 23.74
CA LYS A 273 -11.36 -9.60 22.69
C LYS A 273 -10.07 -8.80 22.86
N GLN A 274 -9.00 -9.44 23.29
CA GLN A 274 -7.74 -8.79 23.58
C GLN A 274 -6.59 -9.68 23.14
N ALA A 275 -5.59 -9.09 22.46
CA ALA A 275 -4.30 -9.76 22.29
C ALA A 275 -3.63 -9.91 23.67
N SER A 276 -3.17 -11.10 23.99
CA SER A 276 -2.58 -11.44 25.30
C SER A 276 -1.09 -11.68 25.23
N ARG A 277 -0.58 -12.12 24.06
CA ARG A 277 0.84 -12.40 23.85
C ARG A 277 1.23 -12.33 22.39
N LEU A 278 2.43 -11.87 22.11
CA LEU A 278 3.12 -12.07 20.83
C LEU A 278 4.14 -13.19 20.99
N VAL A 279 4.14 -14.13 20.04
CA VAL A 279 5.15 -15.18 19.94
C VAL A 279 6.13 -14.79 18.84
N LEU A 280 7.41 -14.76 19.17
CA LEU A 280 8.47 -14.25 18.31
C LEU A 280 9.49 -15.34 18.02
N LEU A 281 10.10 -15.29 16.84
CA LEU A 281 11.35 -15.98 16.54
C LEU A 281 12.44 -14.93 16.32
N ARG A 282 13.48 -14.98 17.14
CA ARG A 282 14.67 -14.15 17.00
C ARG A 282 15.90 -15.05 17.00
N ASP A 283 16.71 -14.97 15.96
CA ASP A 283 17.91 -15.80 15.78
C ASP A 283 17.62 -17.32 15.95
N GLY A 284 16.42 -17.76 15.57
CA GLY A 284 15.97 -19.14 15.70
C GLY A 284 15.47 -19.55 17.09
N ALA A 285 15.52 -18.67 18.06
CA ALA A 285 14.96 -18.88 19.39
C ALA A 285 13.55 -18.31 19.50
N GLU A 286 12.67 -19.04 20.19
CA GLU A 286 11.33 -18.54 20.50
C GLU A 286 11.36 -17.65 21.73
N GLU A 287 10.76 -16.48 21.60
CA GLU A 287 10.59 -15.49 22.66
C GLU A 287 9.12 -15.07 22.74
N HIS A 288 8.72 -14.49 23.86
CA HIS A 288 7.34 -14.01 24.07
C HIS A 288 7.34 -12.57 24.58
N ILE A 289 6.32 -11.83 24.15
CA ILE A 289 5.95 -10.54 24.75
C ILE A 289 4.54 -10.71 25.33
N ASP A 290 4.43 -10.73 26.66
CA ASP A 290 3.12 -10.72 27.31
C ASP A 290 2.51 -9.33 27.21
N LEU A 291 1.24 -9.28 26.81
CA LEU A 291 0.50 -8.03 26.55
C LEU A 291 -0.51 -7.77 27.65
N THR A 292 -0.72 -6.50 27.94
CA THR A 292 -1.71 -6.00 28.87
C THR A 292 -2.84 -5.28 28.14
N GLU A 293 -3.83 -4.81 28.86
CA GLU A 293 -4.91 -3.96 28.30
C GLU A 293 -4.43 -2.57 27.86
N ASN A 294 -3.22 -2.19 28.23
CA ASN A 294 -2.58 -0.94 27.85
C ASN A 294 -1.75 -1.07 26.56
N ASP A 295 -1.62 -2.26 26.01
CA ASP A 295 -0.81 -2.50 24.84
C ASP A 295 -1.67 -2.49 23.56
N LEU A 296 -1.13 -1.90 22.52
CA LEU A 296 -1.73 -1.84 21.19
C LEU A 296 -0.93 -2.75 20.24
N VAL A 297 -1.63 -3.56 19.47
CA VAL A 297 -1.00 -4.41 18.45
C VAL A 297 -1.54 -4.04 17.08
N PHE A 298 -0.62 -3.75 16.16
CA PHE A 298 -0.90 -3.46 14.76
C PHE A 298 -0.33 -4.59 13.91
N LEU A 299 -1.22 -5.37 13.29
CA LEU A 299 -0.82 -6.43 12.38
C LEU A 299 -0.84 -5.89 10.96
N THR A 300 0.32 -5.92 10.31
CA THR A 300 0.44 -5.60 8.89
C THR A 300 0.91 -6.86 8.16
N PRO A 301 -0.01 -7.82 7.93
CA PRO A 301 0.33 -9.05 7.22
C PRO A 301 0.88 -8.73 5.83
N GLY A 302 1.65 -9.63 5.28
CA GLY A 302 2.35 -9.45 4.00
C GLY A 302 1.44 -9.03 2.86
N GLY A 303 2.04 -8.55 1.80
CA GLY A 303 1.34 -8.12 0.58
C GLY A 303 1.27 -9.23 -0.48
N CYS A 304 0.75 -8.86 -1.65
CA CYS A 304 0.65 -9.76 -2.81
C CYS A 304 2.00 -10.34 -3.31
N VAL A 305 3.12 -9.80 -2.84
CA VAL A 305 4.47 -10.28 -3.16
C VAL A 305 5.09 -11.17 -2.08
N GLU A 306 4.37 -11.44 -0.99
CA GLU A 306 4.89 -12.19 0.17
C GLU A 306 5.40 -13.59 -0.22
N ASN A 307 4.75 -14.26 -1.15
CA ASN A 307 5.14 -15.59 -1.63
C ASN A 307 6.10 -15.56 -2.81
N SER A 308 6.68 -14.42 -3.15
CA SER A 308 7.66 -14.31 -4.21
C SER A 308 8.90 -15.15 -3.88
N ALA A 309 9.35 -15.94 -4.85
CA ALA A 309 10.62 -16.63 -4.76
C ALA A 309 11.72 -15.77 -5.36
N LEU A 310 12.84 -15.70 -4.68
CA LEU A 310 14.01 -14.96 -5.15
C LEU A 310 14.98 -15.93 -5.86
N GLY A 311 15.55 -15.47 -6.97
CA GLY A 311 16.71 -16.08 -7.57
C GLY A 311 18.00 -15.45 -7.07
N SER A 312 19.12 -15.92 -7.60
CA SER A 312 20.44 -15.33 -7.39
C SER A 312 21.14 -15.12 -8.74
N GLN A 313 22.35 -14.59 -8.70
CA GLN A 313 23.16 -14.44 -9.92
C GLN A 313 23.40 -15.80 -10.62
N ASP A 314 23.53 -16.88 -9.85
CA ASP A 314 23.90 -18.20 -10.32
C ASP A 314 22.75 -19.22 -10.32
N SER A 315 21.57 -18.80 -9.86
CA SER A 315 20.42 -19.69 -9.75
C SER A 315 19.12 -18.95 -10.04
N PRO A 316 18.27 -19.43 -10.98
CA PRO A 316 16.97 -18.84 -11.22
C PRO A 316 16.06 -19.03 -10.01
N ALA A 317 15.08 -18.13 -9.85
CA ALA A 317 14.03 -18.31 -8.87
C ALA A 317 13.31 -19.65 -9.11
N PRO A 318 13.02 -20.45 -8.05
CA PRO A 318 12.31 -21.71 -8.21
C PRO A 318 10.90 -21.46 -8.73
N PHE A 319 10.53 -22.17 -9.80
CA PHE A 319 9.16 -22.16 -10.28
C PHE A 319 8.27 -22.98 -9.34
N ARG A 320 7.22 -22.36 -8.83
CA ARG A 320 6.22 -23.01 -7.96
C ARG A 320 4.88 -23.03 -8.70
N PRO A 321 4.47 -24.18 -9.25
CA PRO A 321 3.21 -24.28 -10.01
C PRO A 321 1.98 -24.14 -9.10
N GLU A 322 2.11 -24.47 -7.81
CA GLU A 322 1.03 -24.34 -6.84
C GLU A 322 1.19 -23.01 -6.08
N LEU A 323 0.20 -22.14 -6.24
CA LEU A 323 0.09 -20.94 -5.44
C LEU A 323 -0.46 -21.34 -4.07
N LYS A 324 0.30 -21.04 -3.02
CA LYS A 324 -0.18 -21.14 -1.64
C LYS A 324 -0.71 -19.78 -1.19
N PRO A 325 -1.63 -19.75 -0.23
CA PRO A 325 -1.96 -18.52 0.47
C PRO A 325 -0.69 -17.80 0.94
N GLY A 326 -0.72 -16.48 1.01
CA GLY A 326 0.44 -15.69 1.39
C GLY A 326 0.79 -15.85 2.84
N GLY A 327 2.09 -15.99 3.18
CA GLY A 327 2.59 -16.30 4.52
C GLY A 327 1.97 -15.50 5.66
N GLY A 328 1.72 -14.21 5.50
CA GLY A 328 1.06 -13.38 6.52
C GLY A 328 -0.48 -13.47 6.53
N TRP A 329 -1.06 -14.24 5.58
CA TRP A 329 -2.51 -14.43 5.44
C TRP A 329 -2.99 -15.82 5.87
N ASP A 330 -2.06 -16.69 6.27
CA ASP A 330 -2.34 -18.06 6.71
C ASP A 330 -2.94 -18.12 8.13
#